data_1405ebda1886cac9cc5cd0e99fd0d905
#
_entry.id   1405ebda1886cac9cc5cd0e99fd0d905
#
_cell.length_a   1.000
_cell.length_b   1.000
_cell.length_c   1.000
_cell.angle_alpha   90.00
_cell.angle_beta   90.00
_cell.angle_gamma   90.00
#
_symmetry.space_group_name_H-M   'P 1'
#
loop_
_entity.id
_entity.type
_entity.pdbx_description
1 polymer ?
#
loop_
_entity_poly.entity_id
_entity_poly.type
_entity_poly.pdbx_seq_one_letter_code
_entity_poly.pdbx_strand_id
1 'polypeptide(L)'
;MTTVKNIYDFINSIAPYDTQDDWDNSGHLVGDFRKDVKKCVMALDATKDVCRFAKDIGADLVLTHHPIIFGGISDVKADSAVYILANAGISALCAHTNFDKADGGINDNLAKLLGLSNTRHIGDGLIVCGELDSEMSIDDFAEHISNTLDCAGIRYTDTEKTIKSVALGGGACEEYMCEALAEADCFVTGDMKYHAMLEAAENDMAVISAGHFETENQAFLMLKDRLEGIFSDVEFIVAPRDNPIKTV
;
A
#
# COMPACT_ATOMS: atom_id res chain seq x y z
N MET A 1 -17.24 12.43 20.41
CA MET A 1 -17.32 11.38 19.38
C MET A 1 -16.32 11.71 18.30
N THR A 2 -15.64 10.72 17.82
CA THR A 2 -14.66 10.86 16.72
C THR A 2 -15.39 11.23 15.43
N THR A 3 -14.84 12.19 14.67
CA THR A 3 -15.37 12.61 13.36
C THR A 3 -14.43 12.19 12.23
N VAL A 4 -14.91 12.24 10.98
CA VAL A 4 -14.08 12.04 9.77
C VAL A 4 -12.87 12.99 9.81
N LYS A 5 -13.06 14.24 10.23
CA LYS A 5 -11.98 15.24 10.39
C LYS A 5 -10.90 14.80 11.38
N ASN A 6 -11.28 14.18 12.50
CA ASN A 6 -10.29 13.73 13.48
C ASN A 6 -9.38 12.62 12.91
N ILE A 7 -9.96 11.68 12.17
CA ILE A 7 -9.20 10.61 11.52
C ILE A 7 -8.32 11.20 10.42
N TYR A 8 -8.85 12.12 9.60
CA TYR A 8 -8.08 12.84 8.61
C TYR A 8 -6.88 13.59 9.22
N ASP A 9 -7.10 14.33 10.30
CA ASP A 9 -6.05 15.10 10.97
C ASP A 9 -4.97 14.20 11.58
N PHE A 10 -5.37 13.05 12.11
CA PHE A 10 -4.41 12.05 12.59
C PHE A 10 -3.54 11.50 11.46
N ILE A 11 -4.16 11.09 10.34
CA ILE A 11 -3.42 10.62 9.15
C ILE A 11 -2.49 11.72 8.66
N ASN A 12 -2.97 12.95 8.54
CA ASN A 12 -2.15 14.10 8.13
C ASN A 12 -0.97 14.37 9.08
N SER A 13 -1.10 14.03 10.36
CA SER A 13 -0.01 14.22 11.33
C SER A 13 1.12 13.20 11.22
N ILE A 14 0.83 12.02 10.66
CA ILE A 14 1.79 10.91 10.49
C ILE A 14 2.24 10.72 9.03
N ALA A 15 1.45 11.20 8.08
CA ALA A 15 1.67 11.15 6.65
C ALA A 15 1.05 12.41 6.02
N PRO A 16 1.74 13.55 6.04
CA PRO A 16 1.18 14.83 5.59
C PRO A 16 0.69 14.74 4.14
N TYR A 17 -0.54 15.19 3.89
CA TYR A 17 -1.14 15.11 2.55
C TYR A 17 -0.45 16.00 1.51
N ASP A 18 0.31 16.99 1.93
CA ASP A 18 1.12 17.85 1.04
C ASP A 18 2.43 17.18 0.58
N THR A 19 2.76 15.99 1.09
CA THR A 19 3.89 15.17 0.62
C THR A 19 3.50 14.17 -0.49
N GLN A 20 2.21 14.09 -0.84
CA GLN A 20 1.77 13.25 -1.96
C GLN A 20 2.38 13.72 -3.30
N ASP A 21 2.47 12.82 -4.26
CA ASP A 21 2.93 13.15 -5.59
C ASP A 21 1.95 14.10 -6.31
N ASP A 22 2.45 14.93 -7.21
CA ASP A 22 1.67 15.95 -7.93
C ASP A 22 0.50 15.37 -8.76
N TRP A 23 0.61 14.11 -9.16
CA TRP A 23 -0.44 13.38 -9.90
C TRP A 23 -1.44 12.66 -9.01
N ASP A 24 -1.16 12.55 -7.71
CA ASP A 24 -1.97 11.79 -6.75
C ASP A 24 -3.21 12.57 -6.30
N ASN A 25 -4.11 11.88 -5.59
CA ASN A 25 -5.34 12.43 -5.04
C ASN A 25 -5.65 11.85 -3.65
N SER A 26 -4.67 11.91 -2.75
CA SER A 26 -4.85 11.52 -1.35
C SER A 26 -5.71 12.51 -0.59
N GLY A 27 -6.45 12.06 0.42
CA GLY A 27 -7.23 12.90 1.31
C GLY A 27 -8.69 12.54 1.46
N HIS A 28 -9.56 13.54 1.68
CA HIS A 28 -10.99 13.37 1.82
C HIS A 28 -11.69 13.49 0.47
N LEU A 29 -12.13 12.37 -0.06
CA LEU A 29 -12.63 12.27 -1.45
C LEU A 29 -14.16 12.21 -1.57
N VAL A 30 -14.86 11.73 -0.54
CA VAL A 30 -16.34 11.63 -0.52
C VAL A 30 -16.86 11.95 0.88
N GLY A 31 -17.97 12.68 0.99
CA GLY A 31 -18.72 12.83 2.22
C GLY A 31 -18.50 14.14 2.97
N ASP A 32 -18.67 14.15 4.30
CA ASP A 32 -18.61 15.31 5.18
C ASP A 32 -17.60 15.12 6.31
N PHE A 33 -16.64 16.02 6.45
CA PHE A 33 -15.66 16.04 7.54
C PHE A 33 -16.27 16.07 8.95
N ARG A 34 -17.49 16.62 9.08
CA ARG A 34 -18.16 16.78 10.37
C ARG A 34 -18.92 15.54 10.81
N LYS A 35 -19.04 14.54 9.93
CA LYS A 35 -19.76 13.31 10.25
C LYS A 35 -19.07 12.55 11.38
N ASP A 36 -19.85 12.14 12.38
CA ASP A 36 -19.40 11.23 13.42
C ASP A 36 -19.07 9.85 12.84
N VAL A 37 -18.00 9.24 13.32
CA VAL A 37 -17.55 7.91 12.91
C VAL A 37 -17.61 6.98 14.10
N LYS A 38 -18.41 5.92 14.00
CA LYS A 38 -18.46 4.80 14.94
C LYS A 38 -17.88 3.54 14.31
N LYS A 39 -17.95 3.45 12.98
CA LYS A 39 -17.50 2.28 12.25
C LYS A 39 -16.77 2.72 10.98
N CYS A 40 -15.52 2.28 10.85
CA CYS A 40 -14.65 2.55 9.71
C CYS A 40 -14.25 1.22 9.03
N VAL A 41 -14.51 1.10 7.73
CA VAL A 41 -14.01 -0.02 6.92
C VAL A 41 -12.66 0.36 6.34
N MET A 42 -11.67 -0.54 6.49
CA MET A 42 -10.33 -0.40 5.91
C MET A 42 -10.11 -1.42 4.79
N ALA A 43 -9.56 -0.98 3.67
CA ALA A 43 -9.22 -1.82 2.53
C ALA A 43 -8.08 -1.18 1.73
N LEU A 44 -7.38 -1.97 0.89
CA LEU A 44 -6.43 -1.40 -0.07
C LEU A 44 -7.16 -0.53 -1.09
N ASP A 45 -8.23 -1.06 -1.67
CA ASP A 45 -9.03 -0.43 -2.73
C ASP A 45 -10.48 -0.20 -2.32
N ALA A 46 -11.07 0.93 -2.71
CA ALA A 46 -12.50 1.18 -2.62
C ALA A 46 -13.26 0.52 -3.78
N THR A 47 -13.16 -0.82 -3.90
CA THR A 47 -13.91 -1.54 -4.92
C THR A 47 -15.43 -1.44 -4.71
N LYS A 48 -16.22 -1.74 -5.75
CA LYS A 48 -17.70 -1.77 -5.60
C LYS A 48 -18.14 -2.71 -4.48
N ASP A 49 -17.46 -3.84 -4.31
CA ASP A 49 -17.81 -4.84 -3.29
C ASP A 49 -17.40 -4.38 -1.89
N VAL A 50 -16.26 -3.73 -1.73
CA VAL A 50 -15.89 -3.07 -0.47
C VAL A 50 -16.90 -1.97 -0.11
N CYS A 51 -17.31 -1.15 -1.07
CA CYS A 51 -18.29 -0.11 -0.83
C CYS A 51 -19.70 -0.66 -0.49
N ARG A 52 -20.12 -1.77 -1.12
CA ARG A 52 -21.36 -2.49 -0.76
C ARG A 52 -21.26 -3.09 0.64
N PHE A 53 -20.16 -3.77 0.95
CA PHE A 53 -19.89 -4.29 2.28
C PHE A 53 -19.99 -3.19 3.35
N ALA A 54 -19.31 -2.06 3.15
CA ALA A 54 -19.35 -0.91 4.05
C ALA A 54 -20.80 -0.40 4.27
N LYS A 55 -21.59 -0.30 3.19
CA LYS A 55 -23.02 0.06 3.25
C LYS A 55 -23.83 -0.96 4.04
N ASP A 56 -23.64 -2.26 3.78
CA ASP A 56 -24.44 -3.34 4.37
C ASP A 56 -24.22 -3.47 5.88
N ILE A 57 -23.00 -3.19 6.37
CA ILE A 57 -22.68 -3.20 7.80
C ILE A 57 -22.95 -1.84 8.48
N GLY A 58 -23.42 -0.84 7.73
CA GLY A 58 -23.70 0.51 8.24
C GLY A 58 -22.44 1.25 8.70
N ALA A 59 -21.38 1.20 7.91
CA ALA A 59 -20.15 1.97 8.16
C ALA A 59 -20.41 3.49 7.97
N ASP A 60 -19.60 4.29 8.65
CA ASP A 60 -19.62 5.75 8.54
C ASP A 60 -18.52 6.27 7.63
N LEU A 61 -17.42 5.50 7.55
CA LEU A 61 -16.19 5.84 6.83
C LEU A 61 -15.63 4.62 6.13
N VAL A 62 -15.08 4.84 4.93
CA VAL A 62 -14.16 3.91 4.25
C VAL A 62 -12.79 4.59 4.18
N LEU A 63 -11.76 3.93 4.68
CA LEU A 63 -10.37 4.37 4.62
C LEU A 63 -9.60 3.40 3.72
N THR A 64 -9.03 3.94 2.64
CA THR A 64 -8.25 3.14 1.68
C THR A 64 -6.85 3.67 1.49
N HIS A 65 -5.98 2.82 0.97
CA HIS A 65 -4.69 3.24 0.43
C HIS A 65 -4.89 3.91 -0.93
N HIS A 66 -5.50 3.22 -1.89
CA HIS A 66 -5.74 3.78 -3.21
C HIS A 66 -6.91 4.77 -3.23
N PRO A 67 -6.79 5.89 -3.98
CA PRO A 67 -7.85 6.87 -4.11
C PRO A 67 -9.09 6.29 -4.80
N ILE A 68 -10.27 6.46 -4.21
CA ILE A 68 -11.56 6.11 -4.87
C ILE A 68 -11.82 6.97 -6.11
N ILE A 69 -11.21 8.15 -6.16
CA ILE A 69 -11.22 9.06 -7.30
C ILE A 69 -9.77 9.28 -7.70
N PHE A 70 -9.36 8.63 -8.79
CA PHE A 70 -8.05 8.77 -9.39
C PHE A 70 -8.17 9.63 -10.65
N GLY A 71 -7.59 10.82 -10.63
CA GLY A 71 -7.79 11.82 -11.68
C GLY A 71 -9.18 12.47 -11.64
N GLY A 72 -9.71 12.88 -12.79
CA GLY A 72 -11.02 13.52 -12.86
C GLY A 72 -12.18 12.53 -12.96
N ILE A 73 -13.36 12.92 -12.47
CA ILE A 73 -14.62 12.19 -12.69
C ILE A 73 -15.40 12.85 -13.83
N SER A 74 -15.72 12.08 -14.88
CA SER A 74 -16.56 12.53 -15.99
C SER A 74 -18.04 12.19 -15.80
N ASP A 75 -18.35 11.13 -15.08
CA ASP A 75 -19.72 10.72 -14.73
C ASP A 75 -19.77 9.97 -13.38
N VAL A 76 -20.95 9.94 -12.77
CA VAL A 76 -21.22 9.17 -11.54
C VAL A 76 -22.45 8.29 -11.78
N LYS A 77 -22.21 7.00 -12.02
CA LYS A 77 -23.27 6.02 -12.26
C LYS A 77 -23.74 5.37 -10.96
N ALA A 78 -24.99 4.94 -10.93
CA ALA A 78 -25.64 4.37 -9.75
C ALA A 78 -24.94 3.12 -9.16
N ASP A 79 -24.10 2.45 -9.94
CA ASP A 79 -23.31 1.29 -9.52
C ASP A 79 -21.81 1.61 -9.32
N SER A 80 -21.41 2.88 -9.42
CA SER A 80 -20.03 3.28 -9.13
C SER A 80 -19.75 3.30 -7.62
N ALA A 81 -18.51 3.02 -7.24
CA ALA A 81 -18.07 3.06 -5.84
C ALA A 81 -18.39 4.41 -5.18
N VAL A 82 -18.09 5.52 -5.87
CA VAL A 82 -18.40 6.89 -5.40
C VAL A 82 -19.88 7.07 -5.13
N TYR A 83 -20.76 6.64 -6.07
CA TYR A 83 -22.19 6.75 -5.88
C TYR A 83 -22.71 5.92 -4.70
N ILE A 84 -22.21 4.66 -4.57
CA ILE A 84 -22.61 3.77 -3.48
C ILE A 84 -22.34 4.42 -2.12
N LEU A 85 -21.13 4.98 -1.92
CA LEU A 85 -20.77 5.64 -0.67
C LEU A 85 -21.56 6.94 -0.47
N ALA A 86 -21.58 7.82 -1.45
CA ALA A 86 -22.28 9.10 -1.36
C ALA A 86 -23.78 8.93 -1.08
N ASN A 87 -24.45 8.00 -1.78
CA ASN A 87 -25.88 7.72 -1.58
C ASN A 87 -26.19 7.06 -0.23
N ALA A 88 -25.24 6.32 0.35
CA ALA A 88 -25.35 5.75 1.69
C ALA A 88 -24.92 6.76 2.79
N GLY A 89 -24.45 7.94 2.43
CA GLY A 89 -23.93 8.93 3.35
C GLY A 89 -22.63 8.49 4.02
N ILE A 90 -21.85 7.61 3.40
CA ILE A 90 -20.55 7.12 3.89
C ILE A 90 -19.45 8.01 3.34
N SER A 91 -18.53 8.46 4.21
CA SER A 91 -17.37 9.22 3.80
C SER A 91 -16.24 8.33 3.30
N ALA A 92 -15.34 8.86 2.47
CA ALA A 92 -14.14 8.18 2.03
C ALA A 92 -12.89 9.04 2.27
N LEU A 93 -11.90 8.45 2.92
CA LEU A 93 -10.54 8.96 3.08
C LEU A 93 -9.57 8.04 2.34
N CYS A 94 -8.51 8.63 1.82
CA CYS A 94 -7.40 7.94 1.17
C CYS A 94 -6.07 8.41 1.74
N ALA A 95 -5.13 7.47 1.94
CA ALA A 95 -3.74 7.73 2.28
C ALA A 95 -2.86 6.89 1.34
N HIS A 96 -2.41 7.49 0.23
CA HIS A 96 -1.71 6.85 -0.87
C HIS A 96 -0.22 7.22 -0.87
N THR A 97 0.30 7.93 -1.85
CA THR A 97 1.74 8.23 -1.95
C THR A 97 2.30 9.02 -0.76
N ASN A 98 1.49 9.82 -0.10
CA ASN A 98 1.87 10.43 1.17
C ASN A 98 2.13 9.40 2.27
N PHE A 99 1.42 8.27 2.28
CA PHE A 99 1.61 7.20 3.26
C PHE A 99 2.71 6.22 2.82
N ASP A 100 2.98 6.09 1.51
CA ASP A 100 4.15 5.34 1.01
C ASP A 100 5.46 5.96 1.49
N LYS A 101 5.54 7.30 1.49
CA LYS A 101 6.73 8.08 1.86
C LYS A 101 6.89 8.31 3.37
N ALA A 102 5.85 8.07 4.15
CA ALA A 102 5.84 8.41 5.57
C ALA A 102 6.63 7.43 6.44
N ASP A 103 7.27 7.94 7.49
CA ASP A 103 7.84 7.12 8.56
C ASP A 103 6.75 6.22 9.18
N GLY A 104 6.95 4.91 9.15
CA GLY A 104 5.94 3.94 9.57
C GLY A 104 4.75 3.82 8.61
N GLY A 105 4.93 4.25 7.36
CA GLY A 105 3.99 4.07 6.26
C GLY A 105 4.11 2.71 5.57
N ILE A 106 3.68 2.63 4.30
CA ILE A 106 3.65 1.37 3.54
C ILE A 106 5.04 0.74 3.45
N ASN A 107 6.03 1.49 2.98
CA ASN A 107 7.34 0.91 2.68
C ASN A 107 8.14 0.54 3.94
N ASP A 108 8.00 1.29 5.02
CA ASP A 108 8.54 0.89 6.32
C ASP A 108 7.87 -0.36 6.88
N ASN A 109 6.55 -0.45 6.74
CA ASN A 109 5.80 -1.62 7.17
C ASN A 109 6.14 -2.85 6.33
N LEU A 110 6.30 -2.70 5.01
CA LEU A 110 6.74 -3.78 4.13
C LEU A 110 8.16 -4.25 4.51
N ALA A 111 9.09 -3.31 4.74
CA ALA A 111 10.44 -3.65 5.23
C ALA A 111 10.40 -4.43 6.54
N LYS A 112 9.56 -4.01 7.47
CA LYS A 112 9.35 -4.71 8.75
C LYS A 112 8.74 -6.10 8.57
N LEU A 113 7.75 -6.27 7.69
CA LEU A 113 7.16 -7.57 7.37
C LEU A 113 8.20 -8.53 6.80
N LEU A 114 9.10 -8.05 5.94
CA LEU A 114 10.17 -8.84 5.34
C LEU A 114 11.38 -9.04 6.28
N GLY A 115 11.34 -8.48 7.50
CA GLY A 115 12.39 -8.67 8.51
C GLY A 115 13.65 -7.84 8.27
N LEU A 116 13.57 -6.73 7.53
CA LEU A 116 14.70 -5.86 7.29
C LEU A 116 15.06 -5.02 8.53
N SER A 117 16.34 -4.87 8.78
CA SER A 117 16.93 -4.02 9.82
C SER A 117 17.70 -2.85 9.20
N ASN A 118 18.12 -1.87 10.02
CA ASN A 118 18.90 -0.70 9.59
C ASN A 118 18.26 0.06 8.41
N THR A 119 16.95 0.21 8.44
CA THR A 119 16.19 0.79 7.33
C THR A 119 16.44 2.30 7.17
N ARG A 120 16.43 2.79 5.92
CA ARG A 120 16.50 4.20 5.54
C ARG A 120 15.76 4.45 4.24
N HIS A 121 15.19 5.63 4.09
CA HIS A 121 14.54 6.05 2.85
C HIS A 121 15.54 6.57 1.82
N ILE A 122 15.26 6.30 0.54
CA ILE A 122 15.89 6.88 -0.67
C ILE A 122 14.81 7.24 -1.68
N GLY A 123 15.16 7.82 -2.82
CA GLY A 123 14.24 8.06 -3.93
C GLY A 123 12.99 8.85 -3.53
N ASP A 124 13.11 10.12 -3.21
CA ASP A 124 12.00 10.98 -2.73
C ASP A 124 11.30 10.47 -1.45
N GLY A 125 11.81 9.44 -0.80
CA GLY A 125 11.17 8.76 0.32
C GLY A 125 10.32 7.53 -0.06
N LEU A 126 10.13 7.24 -1.35
CA LEU A 126 9.33 6.11 -1.82
C LEU A 126 10.02 4.75 -1.68
N ILE A 127 11.33 4.72 -1.66
CA ILE A 127 12.09 3.48 -1.55
C ILE A 127 12.72 3.37 -0.16
N VAL A 128 12.60 2.20 0.45
CA VAL A 128 13.25 1.87 1.71
C VAL A 128 14.36 0.86 1.45
N CYS A 129 15.59 1.19 1.86
CA CYS A 129 16.71 0.28 1.91
C CYS A 129 16.88 -0.29 3.31
N GLY A 130 17.24 -1.56 3.43
CA GLY A 130 17.51 -2.23 4.69
C GLY A 130 18.39 -3.46 4.51
N GLU A 131 18.64 -4.17 5.60
CA GLU A 131 19.51 -5.36 5.63
C GLU A 131 18.75 -6.58 6.16
N LEU A 132 18.96 -7.72 5.54
CA LEU A 132 18.57 -9.03 6.07
C LEU A 132 19.46 -9.41 7.26
N ASP A 133 18.98 -10.20 8.20
CA ASP A 133 19.78 -10.69 9.32
C ASP A 133 20.96 -11.57 8.84
N SER A 134 20.74 -12.39 7.82
CA SER A 134 21.75 -13.23 7.16
C SER A 134 21.65 -13.13 5.66
N GLU A 135 22.76 -13.38 4.97
CA GLU A 135 22.79 -13.51 3.51
C GLU A 135 21.95 -14.71 3.07
N MET A 136 21.25 -14.58 1.94
CA MET A 136 20.51 -15.69 1.31
C MET A 136 20.58 -15.60 -0.21
N SER A 137 20.26 -16.70 -0.88
CA SER A 137 20.11 -16.71 -2.34
C SER A 137 18.87 -15.94 -2.76
N ILE A 138 18.77 -15.55 -4.04
CA ILE A 138 17.55 -14.91 -4.55
C ILE A 138 16.34 -15.86 -4.49
N ASP A 139 16.55 -17.16 -4.70
CA ASP A 139 15.50 -18.17 -4.61
C ASP A 139 14.92 -18.25 -3.19
N ASP A 140 15.79 -18.35 -2.17
CA ASP A 140 15.38 -18.39 -0.76
C ASP A 140 14.70 -17.10 -0.34
N PHE A 141 15.18 -15.94 -0.84
CA PHE A 141 14.55 -14.66 -0.52
C PHE A 141 13.21 -14.48 -1.23
N ALA A 142 13.07 -14.91 -2.47
CA ALA A 142 11.78 -14.92 -3.17
C ALA A 142 10.76 -15.84 -2.48
N GLU A 143 11.20 -17.02 -2.01
CA GLU A 143 10.34 -17.92 -1.21
C GLU A 143 9.94 -17.27 0.13
N HIS A 144 10.89 -16.61 0.81
CA HIS A 144 10.60 -15.87 2.05
C HIS A 144 9.54 -14.77 1.84
N ILE A 145 9.68 -13.96 0.78
CA ILE A 145 8.70 -12.93 0.42
C ILE A 145 7.34 -13.58 0.11
N SER A 146 7.33 -14.62 -0.72
CA SER A 146 6.11 -15.33 -1.11
C SER A 146 5.32 -15.83 0.09
N ASN A 147 6.02 -16.45 1.04
CA ASN A 147 5.41 -16.98 2.27
C ASN A 147 4.95 -15.87 3.22
N THR A 148 5.72 -14.78 3.34
CA THR A 148 5.43 -13.68 4.25
C THR A 148 4.22 -12.87 3.80
N LEU A 149 4.13 -12.58 2.49
CA LEU A 149 3.08 -11.74 1.92
C LEU A 149 1.90 -12.54 1.38
N ASP A 150 1.95 -13.89 1.43
CA ASP A 150 0.96 -14.81 0.87
C ASP A 150 0.74 -14.54 -0.64
N CYS A 151 1.85 -14.48 -1.39
CA CYS A 151 1.82 -14.19 -2.81
C CYS A 151 1.28 -15.39 -3.60
N ALA A 152 0.35 -15.13 -4.54
CA ALA A 152 -0.15 -16.16 -5.47
C ALA A 152 0.89 -16.53 -6.54
N GLY A 153 1.87 -15.68 -6.77
CA GLY A 153 2.99 -15.90 -7.70
C GLY A 153 3.98 -14.73 -7.63
N ILE A 154 5.24 -15.08 -7.71
CA ILE A 154 6.37 -14.14 -7.72
C ILE A 154 7.13 -14.30 -9.03
N ARG A 155 7.64 -13.20 -9.58
CA ARG A 155 8.59 -13.20 -10.68
C ARG A 155 9.90 -12.58 -10.19
N TYR A 156 11.02 -13.21 -10.49
CA TYR A 156 12.34 -12.69 -10.14
C TYR A 156 13.38 -13.05 -11.20
N THR A 157 14.50 -12.35 -11.20
CA THR A 157 15.63 -12.64 -12.09
C THR A 157 16.47 -13.76 -11.50
N ASP A 158 16.93 -14.67 -12.38
CA ASP A 158 17.90 -15.70 -12.02
C ASP A 158 19.30 -15.06 -11.92
N THR A 159 19.92 -15.15 -10.75
CA THR A 159 21.27 -14.67 -10.48
C THR A 159 21.94 -15.50 -9.39
N GLU A 160 23.26 -15.66 -9.49
CA GLU A 160 24.05 -16.35 -8.44
C GLU A 160 24.47 -15.41 -7.30
N LYS A 161 24.00 -14.16 -7.30
CA LYS A 161 24.32 -13.18 -6.25
C LYS A 161 23.70 -13.56 -4.91
N THR A 162 24.47 -13.29 -3.86
CA THR A 162 23.99 -13.36 -2.49
C THR A 162 23.35 -12.04 -2.11
N ILE A 163 22.16 -12.10 -1.51
CA ILE A 163 21.38 -10.93 -1.09
C ILE A 163 21.61 -10.71 0.40
N LYS A 164 22.10 -9.53 0.76
CA LYS A 164 22.26 -9.05 2.14
C LYS A 164 21.52 -7.73 2.34
N SER A 165 21.66 -6.81 1.39
CA SER A 165 20.98 -5.52 1.38
C SER A 165 19.83 -5.53 0.37
N VAL A 166 18.70 -4.95 0.78
CA VAL A 166 17.47 -4.93 0.00
C VAL A 166 16.96 -3.49 -0.09
N ALA A 167 16.64 -3.05 -1.29
CA ALA A 167 15.82 -1.87 -1.53
C ALA A 167 14.40 -2.32 -1.91
N LEU A 168 13.37 -1.69 -1.38
CA LEU A 168 12.00 -2.05 -1.68
C LEU A 168 11.09 -0.83 -1.85
N GLY A 169 10.07 -1.00 -2.69
CA GLY A 169 8.94 -0.09 -2.84
C GLY A 169 7.68 -0.90 -3.17
N GLY A 170 6.63 -0.76 -2.37
CA GLY A 170 5.33 -1.38 -2.61
C GLY A 170 4.69 -0.89 -3.91
N GLY A 171 3.71 -1.64 -4.42
CA GLY A 171 3.00 -1.25 -5.63
C GLY A 171 3.86 -1.23 -6.89
N ALA A 172 3.88 -0.14 -7.62
CA ALA A 172 4.55 0.00 -8.92
C ALA A 172 5.71 1.00 -8.85
N CYS A 173 6.88 0.55 -8.39
CA CYS A 173 8.09 1.36 -8.25
C CYS A 173 9.19 1.00 -9.27
N GLU A 174 8.84 0.45 -10.44
CA GLU A 174 9.78 0.01 -11.48
C GLU A 174 10.79 1.10 -11.89
N GLU A 175 10.38 2.36 -11.91
CA GLU A 175 11.21 3.49 -12.31
C GLU A 175 12.40 3.74 -11.38
N TYR A 176 12.34 3.27 -10.15
CA TYR A 176 13.43 3.40 -9.15
C TYR A 176 14.44 2.25 -9.21
N MET A 177 14.28 1.25 -10.10
CA MET A 177 15.13 0.05 -10.14
C MET A 177 16.62 0.38 -10.17
N CYS A 178 17.05 1.29 -11.05
CA CYS A 178 18.47 1.62 -11.17
C CYS A 178 19.03 2.34 -9.94
N GLU A 179 18.23 3.22 -9.33
CA GLU A 179 18.60 3.93 -8.10
C GLU A 179 18.65 2.97 -6.92
N ALA A 180 17.66 2.10 -6.80
CA ALA A 180 17.57 1.07 -5.75
C ALA A 180 18.78 0.12 -5.79
N LEU A 181 19.14 -0.37 -6.97
CA LEU A 181 20.27 -1.29 -7.16
C LEU A 181 21.66 -0.63 -7.09
N ALA A 182 21.73 0.69 -7.11
CA ALA A 182 22.96 1.41 -6.74
C ALA A 182 23.24 1.41 -5.23
N GLU A 183 22.21 1.13 -4.42
CA GLU A 183 22.22 1.21 -2.95
C GLU A 183 22.04 -0.15 -2.25
N ALA A 184 21.63 -1.20 -2.99
CA ALA A 184 21.34 -2.52 -2.43
C ALA A 184 21.64 -3.66 -3.42
N ASP A 185 21.78 -4.88 -2.89
CA ASP A 185 22.02 -6.09 -3.68
C ASP A 185 20.79 -6.53 -4.48
N CYS A 186 19.56 -6.27 -3.93
CA CYS A 186 18.29 -6.70 -4.51
C CYS A 186 17.27 -5.57 -4.44
N PHE A 187 16.44 -5.46 -5.50
CA PHE A 187 15.27 -4.57 -5.52
C PHE A 187 13.98 -5.37 -5.53
N VAL A 188 13.06 -5.03 -4.60
CA VAL A 188 11.73 -5.65 -4.46
C VAL A 188 10.65 -4.62 -4.73
N THR A 189 9.71 -4.95 -5.61
CA THR A 189 8.51 -4.12 -5.86
C THR A 189 7.30 -4.99 -6.19
N GLY A 190 6.11 -4.41 -6.26
CA GLY A 190 4.90 -5.14 -6.64
C GLY A 190 4.85 -5.43 -8.14
N ASP A 191 4.85 -4.40 -8.95
CA ASP A 191 4.70 -4.49 -10.41
C ASP A 191 6.00 -4.17 -11.15
N MET A 192 6.36 -5.03 -12.09
CA MET A 192 7.44 -4.78 -13.06
C MET A 192 7.04 -5.26 -14.45
N LYS A 193 7.32 -4.43 -15.47
CA LYS A 193 7.13 -4.79 -16.88
C LYS A 193 8.16 -5.83 -17.31
N TYR A 194 7.78 -6.61 -18.34
CA TYR A 194 8.64 -7.66 -18.89
C TYR A 194 10.03 -7.12 -19.29
N HIS A 195 10.07 -5.98 -19.98
CA HIS A 195 11.34 -5.43 -20.49
C HIS A 195 12.27 -4.94 -19.36
N ALA A 196 11.73 -4.40 -18.27
CA ALA A 196 12.54 -4.02 -17.11
C ALA A 196 13.17 -5.25 -16.44
N MET A 197 12.39 -6.33 -16.29
CA MET A 197 12.92 -7.60 -15.78
C MET A 197 13.94 -8.25 -16.72
N LEU A 198 13.72 -8.17 -18.04
CA LEU A 198 14.68 -8.67 -19.03
C LEU A 198 16.00 -7.90 -18.94
N GLU A 199 15.93 -6.57 -18.89
CA GLU A 199 17.11 -5.71 -18.71
C GLU A 199 17.86 -6.05 -17.41
N ALA A 200 17.13 -6.25 -16.31
CA ALA A 200 17.73 -6.66 -15.04
C ALA A 200 18.44 -8.01 -15.18
N ALA A 201 17.80 -9.01 -15.80
CA ALA A 201 18.38 -10.34 -15.99
C ALA A 201 19.63 -10.30 -16.90
N GLU A 202 19.61 -9.53 -18.00
CA GLU A 202 20.76 -9.38 -18.91
C GLU A 202 21.97 -8.68 -18.26
N ASN A 203 21.73 -7.87 -17.22
CA ASN A 203 22.74 -7.16 -16.46
C ASN A 203 23.08 -7.82 -15.11
N ASP A 204 22.64 -9.05 -14.88
CA ASP A 204 22.85 -9.79 -13.62
C ASP A 204 22.41 -8.99 -12.39
N MET A 205 21.25 -8.33 -12.49
CA MET A 205 20.63 -7.57 -11.39
C MET A 205 19.59 -8.43 -10.69
N ALA A 206 19.61 -8.45 -9.35
CA ALA A 206 18.62 -9.15 -8.54
C ALA A 206 17.38 -8.28 -8.38
N VAL A 207 16.28 -8.65 -9.01
CA VAL A 207 14.97 -7.97 -8.85
C VAL A 207 13.86 -8.98 -8.61
N ILE A 208 12.88 -8.58 -7.76
CA ILE A 208 11.72 -9.40 -7.41
C ILE A 208 10.46 -8.56 -7.59
N SER A 209 9.50 -9.08 -8.38
CA SER A 209 8.15 -8.54 -8.55
C SER A 209 7.17 -9.42 -7.80
N ALA A 210 6.70 -8.95 -6.64
CA ALA A 210 5.97 -9.75 -5.65
C ALA A 210 4.44 -9.56 -5.69
N GLY A 211 3.94 -8.70 -6.59
CA GLY A 211 2.54 -8.36 -6.72
C GLY A 211 2.17 -7.05 -6.02
N HIS A 212 1.38 -6.22 -6.70
CA HIS A 212 0.95 -4.91 -6.20
C HIS A 212 0.17 -5.05 -4.90
N PHE A 213 -0.90 -5.83 -4.95
CA PHE A 213 -1.77 -6.06 -3.79
C PHE A 213 -1.00 -6.67 -2.60
N GLU A 214 -0.12 -7.61 -2.86
CA GLU A 214 0.62 -8.36 -1.86
C GLU A 214 1.61 -7.47 -1.12
N THR A 215 2.30 -6.57 -1.82
CA THR A 215 3.30 -5.66 -1.24
C THR A 215 2.68 -4.53 -0.42
N GLU A 216 1.42 -4.16 -0.68
CA GLU A 216 0.78 -3.01 -0.04
C GLU A 216 -0.29 -3.39 1.00
N ASN A 217 -1.10 -4.42 0.73
CA ASN A 217 -2.31 -4.66 1.51
C ASN A 217 -2.01 -4.93 3.00
N GLN A 218 -1.08 -5.82 3.31
CA GLN A 218 -0.73 -6.11 4.72
C GLN A 218 -0.05 -4.92 5.38
N ALA A 219 0.83 -4.24 4.66
CA ALA A 219 1.53 -3.05 5.13
C ALA A 219 0.57 -1.90 5.45
N PHE A 220 -0.46 -1.66 4.60
CA PHE A 220 -1.51 -0.69 4.86
C PHE A 220 -2.35 -1.04 6.08
N LEU A 221 -2.71 -2.32 6.23
CA LEU A 221 -3.56 -2.75 7.34
C LEU A 221 -2.88 -2.63 8.72
N MET A 222 -1.55 -2.52 8.79
CA MET A 222 -0.85 -2.21 10.04
C MET A 222 -1.20 -0.82 10.59
N LEU A 223 -1.72 0.10 9.78
CA LEU A 223 -2.27 1.38 10.24
C LEU A 223 -3.45 1.20 11.20
N LYS A 224 -4.18 0.09 11.10
CA LYS A 224 -5.34 -0.21 11.95
C LYS A 224 -4.99 -0.15 13.45
N ASP A 225 -3.89 -0.77 13.87
CA ASP A 225 -3.48 -0.81 15.27
C ASP A 225 -3.20 0.59 15.81
N ARG A 226 -2.61 1.47 14.99
CA ARG A 226 -2.36 2.87 15.34
C ARG A 226 -3.67 3.64 15.51
N LEU A 227 -4.63 3.42 14.62
CA LEU A 227 -5.95 4.07 14.66
C LEU A 227 -6.75 3.61 15.88
N GLU A 228 -6.80 2.30 16.16
CA GLU A 228 -7.48 1.74 17.35
C GLU A 228 -6.88 2.24 18.67
N GLY A 229 -5.57 2.45 18.70
CA GLY A 229 -4.88 3.02 19.87
C GLY A 229 -5.27 4.47 20.17
N ILE A 230 -5.71 5.24 19.15
CA ILE A 230 -6.09 6.66 19.28
C ILE A 230 -7.61 6.83 19.39
N PHE A 231 -8.38 6.10 18.61
CA PHE A 231 -9.83 6.27 18.44
C PHE A 231 -10.60 5.09 19.04
N SER A 232 -10.58 4.95 20.38
CA SER A 232 -11.21 3.83 21.09
C SER A 232 -12.75 3.79 21.00
N ASP A 233 -13.37 4.86 20.47
CA ASP A 233 -14.82 4.95 20.24
C ASP A 233 -15.20 4.60 18.78
N VAL A 234 -14.23 4.15 17.95
CA VAL A 234 -14.43 3.73 16.57
C VAL A 234 -14.10 2.25 16.39
N GLU A 235 -15.00 1.51 15.78
CA GLU A 235 -14.76 0.13 15.34
C GLU A 235 -14.09 0.14 13.96
N PHE A 236 -12.83 -0.31 13.86
CA PHE A 236 -12.11 -0.44 12.59
C PHE A 236 -12.23 -1.88 12.08
N ILE A 237 -12.86 -2.04 10.92
CA ILE A 237 -13.15 -3.33 10.30
C ILE A 237 -12.38 -3.44 9.00
N VAL A 238 -11.55 -4.48 8.89
CA VAL A 238 -10.91 -4.81 7.61
C VAL A 238 -11.97 -5.43 6.70
N ALA A 239 -12.12 -4.89 5.49
CA ALA A 239 -12.97 -5.49 4.47
C ALA A 239 -12.49 -6.93 4.17
N PRO A 240 -13.39 -7.85 3.81
CA PRO A 240 -12.98 -9.18 3.36
C PRO A 240 -11.89 -9.05 2.29
N ARG A 241 -10.76 -9.76 2.52
CA ARG A 241 -9.62 -9.76 1.58
C ARG A 241 -10.09 -10.37 0.27
N ASP A 242 -10.26 -9.54 -0.73
CA ASP A 242 -10.57 -9.99 -2.07
C ASP A 242 -9.71 -9.22 -3.08
N ASN A 243 -8.52 -9.80 -3.39
CA ASN A 243 -7.80 -9.35 -4.57
C ASN A 243 -8.62 -9.79 -5.79
N PRO A 244 -9.21 -8.86 -6.56
CA PRO A 244 -10.02 -9.20 -7.73
C PRO A 244 -9.17 -9.79 -8.87
N ILE A 245 -7.84 -9.60 -8.82
CA ILE A 245 -6.88 -10.15 -9.78
C ILE A 245 -6.45 -11.52 -9.26
N LYS A 246 -6.71 -12.56 -10.05
CA LYS A 246 -6.37 -13.95 -9.70
C LYS A 246 -5.18 -14.42 -10.50
N THR A 247 -4.27 -15.13 -9.84
CA THR A 247 -3.11 -15.81 -10.43
C THR A 247 -3.35 -17.32 -10.40
N VAL A 248 -2.93 -18.04 -11.44
CA VAL A 248 -3.02 -19.50 -11.59
C VAL A 248 -1.65 -20.09 -11.80
#